data_71e316344e5b9341ae653deb7135975d
#
_entry.id   71e316344e5b9341ae653deb7135975d
#
_cell.length_a   1.000
_cell.length_b   1.000
_cell.length_c   1.000
_cell.angle_alpha   90.00
_cell.angle_beta   90.00
_cell.angle_gamma   90.00
#
_symmetry.space_group_name_H-M   'P 1'
#
loop_
_entity.id
_entity.type
_entity.pdbx_description
1 polymer ?
#
loop_
_entity_poly.entity_id
_entity_poly.type
_entity_poly.pdbx_seq_one_letter_code
_entity_poly.pdbx_strand_id
1 'polypeptide(L)'
;MHIHILGICGTFMGGLAVLAKEAGHKVTGCDANVYPPMSTQLESQGIELIQGFDPEQTKLNPDLYVIGNLVSRCNPLVEEILNRSLPYVSGPQWIGEHILRNKWVLAVAGTHGKTTTTAMLAWILEDAGYAPGFLI
;
A
#
# COMPACT_ATOMS: atom_id res chain seq x y z
N MET A 1 -14.29 5.37 0.98
CA MET A 1 -13.20 6.36 0.93
C MET A 1 -12.38 6.14 -0.32
N HIS A 2 -11.93 7.21 -0.97
CA HIS A 2 -10.99 7.14 -2.10
C HIS A 2 -9.57 7.34 -1.59
N ILE A 3 -8.70 6.36 -1.81
CA ILE A 3 -7.30 6.36 -1.37
C ILE A 3 -6.41 6.43 -2.61
N HIS A 4 -5.44 7.34 -2.61
CA HIS A 4 -4.42 7.42 -3.66
C HIS A 4 -3.04 7.06 -3.10
N ILE A 5 -2.40 6.03 -3.66
CA ILE A 5 -1.18 5.43 -3.13
C ILE A 5 0.03 5.82 -3.99
N LEU A 6 1.01 6.48 -3.40
CA LEU A 6 2.28 6.82 -4.03
C LEU A 6 3.30 5.71 -3.82
N GLY A 7 3.93 5.26 -4.90
CA GLY A 7 4.85 4.11 -4.87
C GLY A 7 4.12 2.77 -4.85
N ILE A 8 2.97 2.70 -5.51
CA ILE A 8 2.03 1.56 -5.44
C ILE A 8 2.61 0.25 -6.00
N CYS A 9 3.56 0.32 -6.93
CA CYS A 9 4.16 -0.87 -7.53
C CYS A 9 5.22 -1.54 -6.63
N GLY A 10 5.56 -0.96 -5.49
CA GLY A 10 6.37 -1.63 -4.47
C GLY A 10 5.62 -2.82 -3.86
N THR A 11 6.35 -3.89 -3.49
CA THR A 11 5.75 -5.14 -2.96
C THR A 11 4.81 -4.87 -1.78
N PHE A 12 5.28 -4.13 -0.78
CA PHE A 12 4.49 -3.77 0.40
C PHE A 12 3.29 -2.88 0.03
N MET A 13 3.51 -1.85 -0.78
CA MET A 13 2.47 -0.90 -1.14
C MET A 13 1.42 -1.51 -2.07
N GLY A 14 1.83 -2.43 -2.95
CA GLY A 14 0.90 -3.21 -3.78
C GLY A 14 0.01 -4.13 -2.93
N GLY A 15 0.59 -4.82 -1.96
CA GLY A 15 -0.18 -5.62 -1.00
C GLY A 15 -1.16 -4.77 -0.19
N LEU A 16 -0.74 -3.58 0.27
CA LEU A 16 -1.61 -2.62 0.94
C LEU A 16 -2.77 -2.18 0.03
N ALA A 17 -2.49 -1.93 -1.25
CA ALA A 17 -3.51 -1.53 -2.23
C ALA A 17 -4.60 -2.60 -2.39
N VAL A 18 -4.20 -3.87 -2.46
CA VAL A 18 -5.14 -5.01 -2.53
C VAL A 18 -5.98 -5.08 -1.25
N LEU A 19 -5.36 -5.01 -0.08
CA LEU A 19 -6.08 -5.01 1.21
C LEU A 19 -7.07 -3.84 1.33
N ALA A 20 -6.68 -2.65 0.88
CA ALA A 20 -7.56 -1.49 0.87
C ALA A 20 -8.77 -1.69 -0.07
N LYS A 21 -8.53 -2.32 -1.22
CA LYS A 21 -9.60 -2.65 -2.18
C LYS A 21 -10.57 -3.68 -1.59
N GLU A 22 -10.05 -4.74 -0.97
CA GLU A 22 -10.86 -5.77 -0.29
C GLU A 22 -11.66 -5.20 0.88
N ALA A 23 -11.12 -4.20 1.57
CA ALA A 23 -11.83 -3.46 2.62
C ALA A 23 -12.92 -2.51 2.08
N GLY A 24 -13.15 -2.49 0.76
CA GLY A 24 -14.23 -1.72 0.13
C GLY A 24 -13.86 -0.26 -0.22
N HIS A 25 -12.57 0.09 -0.21
CA HIS A 25 -12.14 1.43 -0.62
C HIS A 25 -11.98 1.52 -2.15
N LYS A 26 -12.21 2.72 -2.70
CA LYS A 26 -11.75 3.05 -4.04
C LYS A 26 -10.24 3.29 -3.95
N VAL A 27 -9.46 2.57 -4.75
CA VAL A 27 -8.00 2.68 -4.75
C VAL A 27 -7.51 3.11 -6.12
N THR A 28 -6.68 4.13 -6.14
CA THR A 28 -5.87 4.55 -7.27
C THR A 28 -4.43 4.69 -6.81
N GLY A 29 -3.47 4.71 -7.71
CA GLY A 29 -2.09 4.93 -7.28
C GLY A 29 -1.15 5.29 -8.41
N CYS A 30 0.04 5.73 -8.03
CA CYS A 30 1.08 6.10 -8.97
C CYS A 30 2.45 5.54 -8.56
N ASP A 31 3.29 5.36 -9.55
CA ASP A 31 4.67 4.95 -9.36
C ASP A 31 5.55 5.52 -10.47
N ALA A 32 6.86 5.66 -10.21
CA ALA A 32 7.84 6.01 -11.24
C ALA A 32 7.87 4.96 -12.36
N ASN A 33 7.66 3.70 -12.01
CA ASN A 33 7.76 2.56 -12.90
C ASN A 33 6.50 1.67 -12.80
N VAL A 34 5.60 1.82 -13.74
CA VAL A 34 4.39 1.01 -13.84
C VAL A 34 4.58 -0.05 -14.94
N TYR A 35 5.02 -1.24 -14.55
CA TYR A 35 5.27 -2.35 -15.48
C TYR A 35 4.96 -3.72 -14.85
N PRO A 36 4.72 -4.76 -15.65
CA PRO A 36 4.51 -6.12 -15.17
C PRO A 36 5.70 -6.67 -14.34
N PRO A 37 5.46 -7.57 -13.38
CA PRO A 37 4.17 -8.25 -13.11
C PRO A 37 3.22 -7.47 -12.19
N MET A 38 3.73 -6.48 -11.43
CA MET A 38 2.93 -5.79 -10.40
C MET A 38 1.78 -4.99 -11.01
N SER A 39 2.02 -4.24 -12.10
CA SER A 39 0.97 -3.45 -12.74
C SER A 39 -0.19 -4.32 -13.19
N THR A 40 0.09 -5.44 -13.86
CA THR A 40 -0.94 -6.39 -14.32
C THR A 40 -1.74 -6.96 -13.16
N GLN A 41 -1.08 -7.28 -12.04
CA GLN A 41 -1.74 -7.80 -10.86
C GLN A 41 -2.68 -6.77 -10.24
N LEU A 42 -2.24 -5.52 -10.09
CA LEU A 42 -3.05 -4.44 -9.52
C LEU A 42 -4.23 -4.06 -10.44
N GLU A 43 -3.99 -3.96 -11.73
CA GLU A 43 -5.03 -3.67 -12.73
C GLU A 43 -6.10 -4.77 -12.76
N SER A 44 -5.71 -6.05 -12.61
CA SER A 44 -6.66 -7.17 -12.54
C SER A 44 -7.60 -7.08 -11.32
N GLN A 45 -7.17 -6.38 -10.26
CA GLN A 45 -7.99 -6.06 -9.09
C GLN A 45 -8.84 -4.80 -9.27
N GLY A 46 -8.83 -4.19 -10.46
CA GLY A 46 -9.58 -2.97 -10.76
C GLY A 46 -8.98 -1.73 -10.07
N ILE A 47 -7.67 -1.69 -9.87
CA ILE A 47 -6.93 -0.54 -9.36
C ILE A 47 -6.37 0.25 -10.54
N GLU A 48 -6.69 1.53 -10.60
CA GLU A 48 -6.20 2.44 -11.62
C GLU A 48 -4.79 2.89 -11.29
N LEU A 49 -3.86 2.71 -12.23
CA LEU A 49 -2.45 3.04 -12.10
C LEU A 49 -2.07 4.23 -12.99
N ILE A 50 -1.26 5.13 -12.44
CA ILE A 50 -0.74 6.30 -13.14
C ILE A 50 0.80 6.24 -13.11
N GLN A 51 1.42 6.41 -14.25
CA GLN A 51 2.88 6.51 -14.30
C GLN A 51 3.35 7.91 -13.96
N GLY A 52 4.37 7.99 -13.09
CA GLY A 52 4.97 9.25 -12.64
C GLY A 52 4.26 9.87 -11.45
N PHE A 53 4.85 10.95 -10.96
CA PHE A 53 4.40 11.70 -9.78
C PHE A 53 4.03 13.14 -10.16
N ASP A 54 3.12 13.28 -11.13
CA ASP A 54 2.65 14.59 -11.59
C ASP A 54 1.77 15.24 -10.50
N PRO A 55 2.02 16.49 -10.09
CA PRO A 55 1.18 17.25 -9.18
C PRO A 55 -0.30 17.36 -9.60
N GLU A 56 -0.57 17.28 -10.91
CA GLU A 56 -1.95 17.30 -11.45
C GLU A 56 -2.81 16.13 -10.91
N GLN A 57 -2.19 15.07 -10.40
CA GLN A 57 -2.90 13.96 -9.75
C GLN A 57 -3.68 14.39 -8.50
N THR A 58 -3.37 15.55 -7.93
CA THR A 58 -4.18 16.13 -6.85
C THR A 58 -5.62 16.47 -7.30
N LYS A 59 -5.86 16.61 -8.60
CA LYS A 59 -7.19 16.80 -9.17
C LYS A 59 -8.09 15.57 -9.09
N LEU A 60 -7.53 14.38 -8.83
CA LEU A 60 -8.31 13.17 -8.52
C LEU A 60 -9.10 13.31 -7.22
N ASN A 61 -8.71 14.29 -6.40
CA ASN A 61 -9.34 14.66 -5.13
C ASN A 61 -9.62 13.43 -4.23
N PRO A 62 -8.63 12.58 -3.94
CA PRO A 62 -8.82 11.48 -3.02
C PRO A 62 -9.06 11.99 -1.60
N ASP A 63 -9.72 11.17 -0.80
CA ASP A 63 -9.93 11.47 0.62
C ASP A 63 -8.62 11.39 1.42
N LEU A 64 -7.67 10.55 0.96
CA LEU A 64 -6.40 10.31 1.67
C LEU A 64 -5.31 9.90 0.68
N TYR A 65 -4.11 10.45 0.89
CA TYR A 65 -2.89 10.00 0.24
C TYR A 65 -2.12 9.05 1.14
N VAL A 66 -1.69 7.91 0.60
CA VAL A 66 -0.82 6.96 1.31
C VAL A 66 0.55 6.98 0.65
N ILE A 67 1.57 7.42 1.38
CA ILE A 67 2.91 7.64 0.85
C ILE A 67 3.79 6.42 1.16
N GLY A 68 4.34 5.81 0.10
CA GLY A 68 5.25 4.68 0.19
C GLY A 68 6.64 5.09 0.71
N ASN A 69 7.35 4.14 1.32
CA ASN A 69 8.64 4.38 1.98
C ASN A 69 9.77 4.85 1.04
N LEU A 70 9.67 4.54 -0.24
CA LEU A 70 10.66 4.97 -1.24
C LEU A 70 10.38 6.35 -1.83
N VAL A 71 9.21 6.92 -1.52
CA VAL A 71 8.81 8.25 -1.97
C VAL A 71 9.21 9.25 -0.90
N SER A 72 10.12 10.16 -1.24
CA SER A 72 10.73 11.12 -0.31
C SER A 72 10.40 12.57 -0.66
N ARG A 73 10.94 13.49 0.14
CA ARG A 73 10.93 14.93 -0.17
C ARG A 73 11.57 15.20 -1.54
N CYS A 74 11.24 16.31 -2.13
CA CYS A 74 11.57 16.68 -3.51
C CYS A 74 10.84 15.89 -4.61
N ASN A 75 9.95 14.97 -4.24
CA ASN A 75 9.02 14.38 -5.20
C ASN A 75 7.91 15.40 -5.51
N PRO A 76 7.65 15.72 -6.80
CA PRO A 76 6.74 16.81 -7.15
C PRO A 76 5.32 16.66 -6.58
N LEU A 77 4.77 15.45 -6.59
CA LEU A 77 3.44 15.19 -6.05
C LEU A 77 3.42 15.28 -4.52
N VAL A 78 4.47 14.79 -3.83
CA VAL A 78 4.58 14.93 -2.37
C VAL A 78 4.66 16.39 -1.96
N GLU A 79 5.48 17.20 -2.64
CA GLU A 79 5.58 18.63 -2.35
C GLU A 79 4.23 19.35 -2.55
N GLU A 80 3.48 18.99 -3.59
CA GLU A 80 2.15 19.56 -3.82
C GLU A 80 1.15 19.15 -2.71
N ILE A 81 1.16 17.88 -2.28
CA ILE A 81 0.35 17.40 -1.16
C ILE A 81 0.65 18.21 0.11
N LEU A 82 1.93 18.41 0.41
CA LEU A 82 2.36 19.16 1.58
C LEU A 82 2.01 20.66 1.48
N ASN A 83 2.28 21.29 0.33
CA ASN A 83 2.00 22.71 0.11
C ASN A 83 0.50 23.04 0.25
N ARG A 84 -0.36 22.12 -0.19
CA ARG A 84 -1.82 22.27 -0.07
C ARG A 84 -2.39 21.73 1.24
N SER A 85 -1.55 21.21 2.14
CA SER A 85 -1.98 20.60 3.40
C SER A 85 -3.05 19.52 3.21
N LEU A 86 -2.91 18.71 2.14
CA LEU A 86 -3.82 17.61 1.86
C LEU A 86 -3.58 16.46 2.85
N PRO A 87 -4.61 15.68 3.20
CA PRO A 87 -4.49 14.59 4.17
C PRO A 87 -3.60 13.47 3.64
N TYR A 88 -2.58 13.10 4.40
CA TYR A 88 -1.69 11.99 4.04
C TYR A 88 -1.23 11.19 5.25
N VAL A 89 -0.90 9.93 5.02
CA VAL A 89 -0.32 9.00 6.01
C VAL A 89 0.73 8.12 5.36
N SER A 90 1.56 7.47 6.16
CA SER A 90 2.44 6.41 5.67
C SER A 90 1.68 5.09 5.48
N GLY A 91 2.21 4.18 4.64
CA GLY A 91 1.64 2.84 4.45
C GLY A 91 1.48 2.07 5.75
N PRO A 92 2.52 1.94 6.61
CA PRO A 92 2.41 1.26 7.89
C PRO A 92 1.37 1.88 8.84
N GLN A 93 1.28 3.21 8.88
CA GLN A 93 0.28 3.89 9.69
C GLN A 93 -1.13 3.54 9.22
N TRP A 94 -1.38 3.62 7.91
CA TRP A 94 -2.69 3.30 7.35
C TRP A 94 -3.13 1.87 7.68
N ILE A 95 -2.24 0.89 7.50
CA ILE A 95 -2.52 -0.52 7.84
C ILE A 95 -2.83 -0.65 9.33
N GLY A 96 -2.02 -0.04 10.20
CA GLY A 96 -2.22 -0.09 11.65
C GLY A 96 -3.59 0.42 12.06
N GLU A 97 -4.02 1.53 11.49
CA GLU A 97 -5.27 2.19 11.85
C GLU A 97 -6.52 1.53 11.24
N HIS A 98 -6.44 1.02 10.02
CA HIS A 98 -7.61 0.58 9.24
C HIS A 98 -7.76 -0.94 9.14
N ILE A 99 -6.66 -1.68 9.16
CA ILE A 99 -6.66 -3.13 8.98
C ILE A 99 -6.38 -3.88 10.29
N LEU A 100 -5.38 -3.44 11.04
CA LEU A 100 -4.85 -4.21 12.19
C LEU A 100 -5.48 -3.87 13.53
N ARG A 101 -6.22 -2.77 13.63
CA ARG A 101 -6.69 -2.19 14.90
C ARG A 101 -7.42 -3.19 15.82
N ASN A 102 -8.14 -4.15 15.26
CA ASN A 102 -8.90 -5.15 16.00
C ASN A 102 -8.44 -6.58 15.68
N LYS A 103 -7.19 -6.74 15.27
CA LYS A 103 -6.59 -8.01 14.91
C LYS A 103 -5.50 -8.41 15.89
N TRP A 104 -5.33 -9.70 16.09
CA TRP A 104 -4.12 -10.21 16.74
C TRP A 104 -3.00 -10.23 15.72
N VAL A 105 -2.03 -9.34 15.93
CA VAL A 105 -0.93 -9.10 14.98
C VAL A 105 0.31 -9.86 15.40
N LEU A 106 0.84 -10.68 14.50
CA LEU A 106 2.14 -11.31 14.62
C LEU A 106 3.11 -10.60 13.67
N ALA A 107 4.07 -9.87 14.23
CA ALA A 107 5.03 -9.09 13.46
C ALA A 107 6.41 -9.78 13.45
N VAL A 108 6.99 -9.92 12.26
CA VAL A 108 8.33 -10.46 12.06
C VAL A 108 9.30 -9.34 11.76
N ALA A 109 10.27 -9.14 12.65
CA ALA A 109 11.31 -8.12 12.52
C ALA A 109 12.69 -8.76 12.48
N GLY A 110 13.63 -8.09 11.81
CA GLY A 110 15.02 -8.56 11.71
C GLY A 110 15.77 -7.95 10.54
N THR A 111 17.07 -8.15 10.49
CA THR A 111 17.90 -7.66 9.39
C THR A 111 17.78 -8.55 8.14
N HIS A 112 17.61 -9.85 8.32
CA HIS A 112 17.49 -10.85 7.26
C HIS A 112 16.39 -11.86 7.57
N GLY A 113 15.84 -12.52 6.54
CA GLY A 113 14.91 -13.62 6.68
C GLY A 113 13.47 -13.25 7.05
N LYS A 114 13.10 -11.96 7.06
CA LYS A 114 11.74 -11.53 7.39
C LYS A 114 10.67 -12.16 6.49
N THR A 115 10.84 -12.03 5.20
CA THR A 115 9.92 -12.58 4.19
C THR A 115 9.75 -14.10 4.34
N THR A 116 10.85 -14.84 4.44
CA THR A 116 10.83 -16.30 4.60
C THR A 116 10.15 -16.71 5.90
N THR A 117 10.49 -16.08 7.01
CA THR A 117 9.89 -16.37 8.32
C THR A 117 8.40 -16.05 8.34
N THR A 118 7.99 -14.93 7.76
CA THR A 118 6.57 -14.55 7.66
C THR A 118 5.80 -15.56 6.81
N ALA A 119 6.36 -16.00 5.69
CA ALA A 119 5.73 -17.01 4.84
C ALA A 119 5.56 -18.35 5.56
N MET A 120 6.60 -18.81 6.29
CA MET A 120 6.52 -20.03 7.09
C MET A 120 5.48 -19.91 8.21
N LEU A 121 5.43 -18.77 8.90
CA LEU A 121 4.45 -18.53 9.96
C LEU A 121 3.01 -18.53 9.40
N ALA A 122 2.78 -17.86 8.28
CA ALA A 122 1.49 -17.87 7.61
C ALA A 122 1.07 -19.29 7.21
N TRP A 123 2.00 -20.06 6.65
CA TRP A 123 1.78 -21.46 6.30
C TRP A 123 1.40 -22.33 7.52
N ILE A 124 2.14 -22.22 8.63
CA ILE A 124 1.89 -22.98 9.86
C ILE A 124 0.49 -22.65 10.42
N LEU A 125 0.12 -21.38 10.42
CA LEU A 125 -1.20 -20.95 10.91
C LEU A 125 -2.33 -21.42 10.01
N GLU A 126 -2.14 -21.41 8.69
CA GLU A 126 -3.10 -21.93 7.72
C GLU A 126 -3.29 -23.43 7.91
N ASP A 127 -2.19 -24.20 8.01
CA ASP A 127 -2.23 -25.65 8.24
C ASP A 127 -2.92 -26.01 9.58
N ALA A 128 -2.75 -25.17 10.59
CA ALA A 128 -3.43 -25.30 11.88
C ALA A 128 -4.91 -24.83 11.86
N GLY A 129 -5.44 -24.38 10.74
CA GLY A 129 -6.84 -24.00 10.57
C GLY A 129 -7.21 -22.59 11.03
N TYR A 130 -6.23 -21.69 11.24
CA TYR A 130 -6.50 -20.32 11.70
C TYR A 130 -6.86 -19.35 10.56
N ALA A 131 -6.67 -19.72 9.30
CA ALA A 131 -6.93 -18.86 8.13
C ALA A 131 -6.37 -17.42 8.30
N PRO A 132 -5.04 -17.25 8.48
CA PRO A 132 -4.45 -15.94 8.75
C PRO A 132 -4.52 -15.04 7.52
N GLY A 133 -4.78 -13.76 7.72
CA GLY A 133 -4.37 -12.76 6.74
C GLY A 133 -2.86 -12.53 6.85
N PHE A 134 -2.19 -12.21 5.74
CA PHE A 134 -0.75 -11.90 5.76
C PHE A 134 -0.39 -10.79 4.78
N LEU A 135 0.71 -10.11 5.09
CA LEU A 135 1.35 -9.14 4.23
C LEU A 135 2.86 -9.39 4.29
N ILE A 136 3.45 -9.71 3.15
CA ILE A 136 4.86 -10.11 3.04
C ILE A 136 5.59 -9.20 2.05
#